data_45de243e09f226c886d5e57b4657ca10
#
_entry.id   45de243e09f226c886d5e57b4657ca10
#
_cell.length_a   1.000
_cell.length_b   1.000
_cell.length_c   1.000
_cell.angle_alpha   90.00
_cell.angle_beta   90.00
_cell.angle_gamma   90.00
#
_symmetry.space_group_name_H-M   'P 1'
#
loop_
_entity.id
_entity.type
_entity.pdbx_description
1 polymer ?
#
loop_
_entity_poly.entity_id
_entity_poly.type
_entity_poly.pdbx_seq_one_letter_code
_entity_poly.pdbx_strand_id
1 'polypeptide(L)'
;MTTEIAFDPTKPTRLDVRTLIIGCGNILRGDDAAGPILVRRMWERGLPSRVHCADGGTGGMDVAFQMRGVPDVFLVDACTTGSEPGTLCEVPGHEVEHLPPLTGINLHAFRWDHAIAFARWLLKEDYPERVTVFLIEGERFDVGEGLTPAVDRAIDRLVETLFARLAEAVPNGSLP
;
A
#
# COMPACT_ATOMS: atom_id res chain seq x y z
N MET A 1 -37.72 -1.26 -8.79
CA MET A 1 -36.93 -2.17 -9.62
C MET A 1 -35.49 -2.16 -9.12
N THR A 2 -35.13 -3.12 -8.30
CA THR A 2 -33.78 -3.27 -7.76
C THR A 2 -32.96 -3.99 -8.82
N THR A 3 -32.03 -3.30 -9.45
CA THR A 3 -31.08 -3.92 -10.38
C THR A 3 -30.10 -4.74 -9.55
N GLU A 4 -30.27 -6.04 -9.55
CA GLU A 4 -29.33 -6.99 -8.98
C GLU A 4 -28.03 -6.89 -9.78
N ILE A 5 -26.98 -6.35 -9.18
CA ILE A 5 -25.64 -6.33 -9.80
C ILE A 5 -25.11 -7.76 -9.67
N ALA A 6 -25.22 -8.54 -10.76
CA ALA A 6 -24.64 -9.87 -10.81
C ALA A 6 -23.12 -9.78 -10.67
N PHE A 7 -22.58 -10.42 -9.65
CA PHE A 7 -21.14 -10.56 -9.44
C PHE A 7 -20.55 -11.43 -10.56
N ASP A 8 -19.81 -10.82 -11.46
CA ASP A 8 -19.03 -11.52 -12.48
C ASP A 8 -17.57 -11.66 -12.01
N PRO A 9 -17.14 -12.84 -11.58
CA PRO A 9 -15.79 -13.05 -11.07
C PRO A 9 -14.70 -12.91 -12.15
N THR A 10 -15.08 -12.84 -13.42
CA THR A 10 -14.16 -12.70 -14.55
C THR A 10 -13.89 -11.24 -14.92
N LYS A 11 -14.71 -10.30 -14.43
CA LYS A 11 -14.52 -8.88 -14.66
C LYS A 11 -13.88 -8.21 -13.45
N PRO A 12 -12.84 -7.39 -13.66
CA PRO A 12 -12.30 -6.59 -12.57
C PRO A 12 -13.40 -5.66 -12.04
N THR A 13 -13.81 -5.86 -10.80
CA THR A 13 -14.90 -5.12 -10.14
C THR A 13 -14.48 -3.69 -9.75
N ARG A 14 -13.28 -3.26 -10.09
CA ARG A 14 -12.78 -1.91 -9.81
C ARG A 14 -13.00 -1.00 -11.01
N LEU A 15 -14.22 -0.52 -11.11
CA LEU A 15 -14.55 0.54 -12.05
C LEU A 15 -13.68 1.77 -11.75
N ASP A 16 -12.75 2.05 -12.68
CA ASP A 16 -12.06 3.33 -12.80
C ASP A 16 -11.07 3.75 -11.69
N VAL A 17 -10.52 2.83 -10.92
CA VAL A 17 -9.39 3.13 -10.00
C VAL A 17 -8.10 3.19 -10.82
N ARG A 18 -7.40 4.33 -10.74
CA ARG A 18 -6.11 4.52 -11.40
C ARG A 18 -4.95 4.32 -10.44
N THR A 19 -5.12 4.74 -9.21
CA THR A 19 -4.08 4.64 -8.18
C THR A 19 -4.63 3.99 -6.93
N LEU A 20 -3.92 2.99 -6.42
CA LEU A 20 -4.22 2.31 -5.16
C LEU A 20 -3.07 2.54 -4.19
N ILE A 21 -3.41 2.99 -2.98
CA ILE A 21 -2.48 3.13 -1.87
C ILE A 21 -2.83 2.06 -0.85
N ILE A 22 -1.89 1.16 -0.53
CA ILE A 22 -2.09 0.09 0.45
C ILE A 22 -1.16 0.35 1.63
N GLY A 23 -1.72 0.54 2.82
CA GLY A 23 -0.96 0.62 4.06
C GLY A 23 -0.88 -0.75 4.72
N CYS A 24 0.33 -1.28 4.87
CA CYS A 24 0.59 -2.56 5.51
C CYS A 24 1.04 -2.36 6.96
N GLY A 25 0.87 -3.37 7.79
CA GLY A 25 1.30 -3.39 9.18
C GLY A 25 0.18 -3.71 10.17
N ASN A 26 0.52 -3.71 11.45
CA ASN A 26 -0.39 -4.04 12.54
C ASN A 26 -0.67 -2.82 13.42
N ILE A 27 -1.89 -2.32 13.41
CA ILE A 27 -2.31 -1.14 14.15
C ILE A 27 -2.13 -1.25 15.67
N LEU A 28 -1.93 -2.45 16.19
CA LEU A 28 -1.76 -2.71 17.63
C LEU A 28 -0.29 -2.75 18.07
N ARG A 29 0.67 -2.51 17.15
CA ARG A 29 2.09 -2.74 17.42
C ARG A 29 2.96 -1.52 17.16
N GLY A 30 2.79 -0.45 17.92
CA GLY A 30 3.66 0.72 17.86
C GLY A 30 3.81 1.26 16.43
N ASP A 31 5.03 1.40 15.96
CA ASP A 31 5.34 1.96 14.64
C ASP A 31 4.96 1.03 13.46
N ASP A 32 4.66 -0.24 13.71
CA ASP A 32 4.08 -1.15 12.72
C ASP A 32 2.69 -0.67 12.21
N ALA A 33 2.07 0.24 12.97
CA ALA A 33 0.81 0.89 12.59
C ALA A 33 0.96 1.97 11.50
N ALA A 34 2.16 2.25 11.03
CA ALA A 34 2.42 3.38 10.13
C ALA A 34 1.59 3.33 8.84
N GLY A 35 1.53 2.19 8.16
CA GLY A 35 0.74 2.00 6.94
C GLY A 35 -0.77 2.20 7.17
N PRO A 36 -1.41 1.47 8.09
CA PRO A 36 -2.83 1.66 8.43
C PRO A 36 -3.19 3.09 8.84
N ILE A 37 -2.32 3.75 9.61
CA ILE A 37 -2.57 5.14 10.05
C ILE A 37 -2.43 6.12 8.88
N LEU A 38 -1.47 5.92 7.97
CA LEU A 38 -1.38 6.71 6.75
C LEU A 38 -2.66 6.61 5.93
N VAL A 39 -3.16 5.41 5.69
CA VAL A 39 -4.41 5.18 4.95
C VAL A 39 -5.57 5.93 5.61
N ARG A 40 -5.69 5.87 6.94
CA ARG A 40 -6.72 6.60 7.67
C ARG A 40 -6.61 8.12 7.45
N ARG A 41 -5.40 8.71 7.55
CA ARG A 41 -5.18 10.15 7.31
C ARG A 41 -5.52 10.56 5.88
N MET A 42 -5.19 9.70 4.91
CA MET A 42 -5.57 9.92 3.51
C MET A 42 -7.10 9.99 3.35
N TRP A 43 -7.83 9.07 3.98
CA TRP A 43 -9.31 9.09 3.97
C TRP A 43 -9.89 10.32 4.65
N GLU A 44 -9.39 10.69 5.82
CA GLU A 44 -9.84 11.86 6.58
C GLU A 44 -9.65 13.16 5.80
N ARG A 45 -8.59 13.25 5.00
CA ARG A 45 -8.30 14.41 4.14
C ARG A 45 -9.17 14.47 2.88
N GLY A 46 -9.75 13.34 2.47
CA GLY A 46 -10.53 13.20 1.23
C GLY A 46 -9.66 12.84 0.03
N LEU A 47 -9.96 11.69 -0.58
CA LEU A 47 -9.18 11.17 -1.72
C LEU A 47 -9.58 11.87 -3.02
N PRO A 48 -8.61 12.14 -3.92
CA PRO A 48 -8.91 12.57 -5.28
C PRO A 48 -9.74 11.50 -6.03
N SER A 49 -10.41 11.92 -7.10
CA SER A 49 -11.12 10.98 -7.96
C SER A 49 -10.16 9.92 -8.51
N ARG A 50 -10.64 8.68 -8.67
CA ARG A 50 -9.88 7.53 -9.19
C ARG A 50 -8.71 7.07 -8.30
N VAL A 51 -8.60 7.58 -7.08
CA VAL A 51 -7.66 7.13 -6.06
C VAL A 51 -8.41 6.32 -5.02
N HIS A 52 -7.87 5.16 -4.66
CA HIS A 52 -8.38 4.33 -3.58
C HIS A 52 -7.27 4.08 -2.57
N CYS A 53 -7.65 4.02 -1.29
CA CYS A 53 -6.76 3.58 -0.22
C CYS A 53 -7.34 2.34 0.43
N ALA A 54 -6.48 1.43 0.85
CA ALA A 54 -6.86 0.20 1.52
C ALA A 54 -5.90 -0.13 2.67
N ASP A 55 -6.44 -0.63 3.76
CA ASP A 55 -5.66 -1.26 4.81
C ASP A 55 -5.30 -2.68 4.34
N GLY A 56 -4.01 -2.93 4.15
CA GLY A 56 -3.45 -4.22 3.75
C GLY A 56 -3.24 -5.18 4.92
N GLY A 57 -3.37 -4.68 6.14
CA GLY A 57 -3.09 -5.47 7.35
C GLY A 57 -1.70 -6.10 7.30
N THR A 58 -1.60 -7.32 7.83
CA THR A 58 -0.35 -8.11 7.84
C THR A 58 -0.33 -9.24 6.79
N GLY A 59 -1.41 -9.39 6.01
CA GLY A 59 -1.60 -10.50 5.08
C GLY A 59 -1.18 -10.17 3.65
N GLY A 60 0.00 -10.62 3.20
CA GLY A 60 0.51 -10.33 1.85
C GLY A 60 -0.37 -10.86 0.71
N MET A 61 -1.15 -11.92 0.93
CA MET A 61 -2.06 -12.45 -0.10
C MET A 61 -3.16 -11.44 -0.47
N ASP A 62 -3.74 -10.78 0.53
CA ASP A 62 -4.79 -9.78 0.29
C ASP A 62 -4.22 -8.58 -0.47
N VAL A 63 -2.98 -8.19 -0.18
CA VAL A 63 -2.24 -7.15 -0.92
C VAL A 63 -2.14 -7.53 -2.40
N ALA A 64 -1.70 -8.76 -2.72
CA ALA A 64 -1.58 -9.23 -4.09
C ALA A 64 -2.91 -9.15 -4.87
N PHE A 65 -4.01 -9.60 -4.26
CA PHE A 65 -5.33 -9.53 -4.90
C PHE A 65 -5.85 -8.11 -5.07
N GLN A 66 -5.52 -7.22 -4.12
CA GLN A 66 -5.93 -5.81 -4.20
C GLN A 66 -5.25 -5.05 -5.35
N MET A 67 -4.05 -5.45 -5.75
CA MET A 67 -3.28 -4.81 -6.83
C MET A 67 -3.86 -5.08 -8.22
N ARG A 68 -4.70 -6.09 -8.39
CA ARG A 68 -5.18 -6.60 -9.68
C ARG A 68 -5.84 -5.51 -10.53
N GLY A 69 -5.32 -5.29 -11.74
CA GLY A 69 -5.90 -4.39 -12.75
C GLY A 69 -5.81 -2.90 -12.39
N VAL A 70 -5.03 -2.52 -11.37
CA VAL A 70 -4.77 -1.13 -11.01
C VAL A 70 -3.44 -0.70 -11.64
N PRO A 71 -3.40 0.38 -12.45
CA PRO A 71 -2.17 0.81 -13.10
C PRO A 71 -1.04 1.20 -12.13
N ASP A 72 -1.37 1.98 -11.10
CA ASP A 72 -0.39 2.52 -10.15
C ASP A 72 -0.68 2.04 -8.72
N VAL A 73 0.31 1.44 -8.07
CA VAL A 73 0.19 0.97 -6.68
C VAL A 73 1.30 1.57 -5.83
N PHE A 74 0.91 2.19 -4.72
CA PHE A 74 1.79 2.60 -3.65
C PHE A 74 1.58 1.68 -2.44
N LEU A 75 2.64 1.01 -2.01
CA LEU A 75 2.66 0.23 -0.77
C LEU A 75 3.38 1.04 0.31
N VAL A 76 2.83 1.05 1.50
CA VAL A 76 3.41 1.77 2.65
C VAL A 76 3.51 0.81 3.82
N ASP A 77 4.69 0.68 4.41
CA ASP A 77 4.93 -0.13 5.60
C ASP A 77 6.02 0.47 6.48
N ALA A 78 6.10 0.01 7.72
CA ALA A 78 7.23 0.27 8.59
C ALA A 78 8.38 -0.71 8.28
N CYS A 79 9.61 -0.28 8.53
CA CYS A 79 10.79 -1.13 8.42
C CYS A 79 11.73 -0.94 9.62
N THR A 80 12.70 -1.86 9.72
CA THR A 80 13.80 -1.78 10.68
C THR A 80 15.09 -2.08 9.93
N THR A 81 15.75 -1.03 9.47
CA THR A 81 17.02 -1.13 8.72
C THR A 81 18.21 -0.66 9.56
N GLY A 82 17.96 -0.04 10.71
CA GLY A 82 18.95 0.60 11.56
C GLY A 82 19.22 2.07 11.18
N SER A 83 18.37 2.63 10.32
CA SER A 83 18.39 4.07 10.01
C SER A 83 17.81 4.90 11.16
N GLU A 84 17.89 6.21 11.06
CA GLU A 84 17.26 7.09 12.05
C GLU A 84 15.72 6.96 11.99
N PRO A 85 15.02 6.80 13.15
CA PRO A 85 13.56 6.68 13.18
C PRO A 85 12.84 7.80 12.44
N GLY A 86 11.84 7.46 11.65
CA GLY A 86 11.11 8.39 10.77
C GLY A 86 11.81 8.70 9.45
N THR A 87 12.91 8.03 9.12
CA THR A 87 13.51 8.07 7.79
C THR A 87 12.53 7.44 6.79
N LEU A 88 12.35 8.12 5.65
CA LEU A 88 11.52 7.64 4.54
C LEU A 88 12.42 7.09 3.43
N CYS A 89 12.16 5.85 3.04
CA CYS A 89 12.78 5.22 1.88
C CYS A 89 11.72 4.97 0.80
N GLU A 90 12.05 5.31 -0.43
CA GLU A 90 11.24 5.00 -1.60
C GLU A 90 11.96 3.95 -2.44
N VAL A 91 11.30 2.82 -2.68
CA VAL A 91 11.89 1.68 -3.39
C VAL A 91 10.99 1.30 -4.57
N PRO A 92 11.51 1.24 -5.79
CA PRO A 92 10.76 0.69 -6.93
C PRO A 92 10.38 -0.77 -6.67
N GLY A 93 9.15 -1.16 -7.00
CA GLY A 93 8.65 -2.50 -6.72
C GLY A 93 9.50 -3.62 -7.33
N HIS A 94 10.10 -3.39 -8.51
CA HIS A 94 10.95 -4.38 -9.18
C HIS A 94 12.24 -4.69 -8.41
N GLU A 95 12.72 -3.80 -7.57
CA GLU A 95 13.88 -4.06 -6.71
C GLU A 95 13.52 -4.97 -5.54
N VAL A 96 12.29 -4.88 -5.05
CA VAL A 96 11.78 -5.71 -3.95
C VAL A 96 11.46 -7.14 -4.43
N GLU A 97 11.13 -7.32 -5.71
CA GLU A 97 10.82 -8.64 -6.29
C GLU A 97 12.00 -9.62 -6.28
N HIS A 98 13.23 -9.11 -6.12
CA HIS A 98 14.45 -9.93 -6.11
C HIS A 98 14.84 -10.44 -4.72
N LEU A 99 13.98 -10.29 -3.72
CA LEU A 99 14.22 -10.86 -2.40
C LEU A 99 14.32 -12.40 -2.48
N PRO A 100 15.21 -13.03 -1.69
CA PRO A 100 15.37 -14.49 -1.74
C PRO A 100 14.04 -15.19 -1.47
N PRO A 101 13.74 -16.29 -2.18
CA PRO A 101 12.52 -17.04 -1.98
C PRO A 101 12.45 -17.58 -0.55
N LEU A 102 11.26 -17.53 0.04
CA LEU A 102 11.01 -18.17 1.33
C LEU A 102 11.35 -19.67 1.23
N THR A 103 12.17 -20.16 2.15
CA THR A 103 12.35 -21.61 2.34
C THR A 103 11.09 -22.17 3.02
N GLY A 104 10.09 -22.52 2.20
CA GLY A 104 8.80 -23.04 2.64
C GLY A 104 7.69 -21.99 2.59
N ILE A 105 6.57 -22.33 1.94
CA ILE A 105 5.39 -21.47 1.88
C ILE A 105 4.61 -21.63 3.19
N ASN A 106 4.86 -20.73 4.14
CA ASN A 106 3.96 -20.57 5.28
C ASN A 106 3.05 -19.38 4.98
N LEU A 107 1.80 -19.64 4.61
CA LEU A 107 0.80 -18.62 4.27
C LEU A 107 0.54 -17.62 5.42
N HIS A 108 0.84 -18.00 6.66
CA HIS A 108 0.71 -17.11 7.83
C HIS A 108 1.89 -16.15 8.01
N ALA A 109 3.02 -16.41 7.33
CA ALA A 109 4.21 -15.54 7.32
C ALA A 109 4.40 -14.85 5.96
N PHE A 110 3.38 -14.87 5.10
CA PHE A 110 3.43 -14.30 3.76
C PHE A 110 3.23 -12.78 3.85
N ARG A 111 4.34 -12.07 3.94
CA ARG A 111 4.38 -10.62 4.04
C ARG A 111 4.18 -9.96 2.66
N TRP A 112 3.92 -8.65 2.65
CA TRP A 112 3.72 -7.87 1.42
C TRP A 112 4.95 -7.89 0.47
N ASP A 113 6.17 -7.98 1.00
CA ASP A 113 7.40 -8.08 0.21
C ASP A 113 7.41 -9.32 -0.69
N HIS A 114 6.91 -10.44 -0.19
CA HIS A 114 6.67 -11.64 -1.01
C HIS A 114 5.41 -11.52 -1.87
N ALA A 115 4.44 -10.71 -1.44
CA ALA A 115 3.20 -10.49 -2.17
C ALA A 115 3.45 -9.83 -3.53
N ILE A 116 4.45 -8.94 -3.65
CA ILE A 116 4.78 -8.28 -4.91
C ILE A 116 5.23 -9.31 -5.96
N ALA A 117 6.19 -10.18 -5.60
CA ALA A 117 6.67 -11.23 -6.50
C ALA A 117 5.56 -12.24 -6.84
N PHE A 118 4.75 -12.63 -5.84
CA PHE A 118 3.60 -13.50 -6.02
C PHE A 118 2.52 -12.86 -6.90
N ALA A 119 2.21 -11.58 -6.68
CA ALA A 119 1.25 -10.85 -7.49
C ALA A 119 1.69 -10.78 -8.97
N ARG A 120 2.96 -10.54 -9.24
CA ARG A 120 3.49 -10.55 -10.60
C ARG A 120 3.29 -11.90 -11.27
N TRP A 121 3.59 -13.00 -10.58
CA TRP A 121 3.38 -14.35 -11.09
C TRP A 121 1.89 -14.69 -11.31
N LEU A 122 1.03 -14.29 -10.36
CA LEU A 122 -0.39 -14.60 -10.35
C LEU A 122 -1.18 -13.76 -11.34
N LEU A 123 -0.96 -12.46 -11.35
CA LEU A 123 -1.78 -11.48 -12.06
C LEU A 123 -1.37 -11.33 -13.53
N LYS A 124 -0.12 -11.65 -13.87
CA LYS A 124 0.40 -11.58 -15.24
C LYS A 124 0.09 -10.22 -15.90
N GLU A 125 -0.81 -10.22 -16.88
CA GLU A 125 -1.22 -9.01 -17.62
C GLU A 125 -2.03 -8.02 -16.78
N ASP A 126 -2.66 -8.50 -15.71
CA ASP A 126 -3.40 -7.67 -14.73
C ASP A 126 -2.49 -7.07 -13.64
N TYR A 127 -1.17 -7.32 -13.68
CA TYR A 127 -0.22 -6.76 -12.75
C TYR A 127 -0.04 -5.25 -12.99
N PRO A 128 0.09 -4.42 -11.93
CA PRO A 128 0.27 -2.98 -12.06
C PRO A 128 1.41 -2.58 -13.00
N GLU A 129 1.23 -1.50 -13.73
CA GLU A 129 2.29 -0.91 -14.56
C GLU A 129 3.43 -0.36 -13.70
N ARG A 130 3.07 0.21 -12.53
CA ARG A 130 4.01 0.76 -11.57
C ARG A 130 3.67 0.33 -10.15
N VAL A 131 4.67 -0.13 -9.43
CA VAL A 131 4.61 -0.39 -8.00
C VAL A 131 5.72 0.41 -7.34
N THR A 132 5.38 1.20 -6.34
CA THR A 132 6.34 1.93 -5.51
C THR A 132 6.10 1.58 -4.06
N VAL A 133 7.16 1.28 -3.34
CA VAL A 133 7.12 0.95 -1.92
C VAL A 133 7.71 2.10 -1.12
N PHE A 134 6.96 2.58 -0.15
CA PHE A 134 7.43 3.55 0.85
C PHE A 134 7.64 2.83 2.17
N LEU A 135 8.85 2.90 2.68
CA LEU A 135 9.23 2.33 3.96
C LEU A 135 9.52 3.44 4.95
N ILE A 136 8.97 3.34 6.15
CA ILE A 136 9.18 4.28 7.24
C ILE A 136 9.99 3.58 8.31
N GLU A 137 11.19 4.06 8.61
CA GLU A 137 12.01 3.49 9.68
C GLU A 137 11.31 3.67 11.03
N GLY A 138 10.98 2.56 11.67
CA GLY A 138 10.36 2.50 12.99
C GLY A 138 11.39 2.38 14.11
N GLU A 139 10.98 2.70 15.33
CA GLU A 139 11.78 2.60 16.54
C GLU A 139 11.21 1.54 17.49
N ARG A 140 9.89 1.48 17.65
CA ARG A 140 9.21 0.59 18.60
C ARG A 140 8.08 -0.20 17.95
N PHE A 141 8.07 -1.50 18.20
CA PHE A 141 7.13 -2.45 17.61
C PHE A 141 6.40 -3.30 18.65
N ASP A 142 6.30 -2.81 19.87
CA ASP A 142 5.66 -3.52 20.98
C ASP A 142 4.13 -3.42 20.92
N VAL A 143 3.46 -4.48 21.37
CA VAL A 143 2.01 -4.54 21.40
C VAL A 143 1.47 -3.58 22.45
N GLY A 144 0.44 -2.81 22.07
CA GLY A 144 -0.23 -1.86 22.97
C GLY A 144 0.42 -0.49 23.03
N GLU A 145 1.53 -0.28 22.33
CA GLU A 145 2.15 1.03 22.16
C GLU A 145 1.56 1.78 20.95
N GLY A 146 1.58 3.11 21.02
CA GLY A 146 1.25 3.98 19.89
C GLY A 146 2.46 4.29 19.02
N LEU A 147 2.24 5.04 17.95
CA LEU A 147 3.31 5.56 17.10
C LEU A 147 4.31 6.40 17.89
N THR A 148 5.58 6.26 17.55
CA THR A 148 6.59 7.22 18.02
C THR A 148 6.42 8.58 17.33
N PRO A 149 6.80 9.69 17.98
CA PRO A 149 6.70 11.02 17.36
C PRO A 149 7.50 11.18 16.06
N ALA A 150 8.53 10.38 15.87
CA ALA A 150 9.34 10.40 14.64
C ALA A 150 8.57 9.81 13.46
N VAL A 151 7.95 8.65 13.67
CA VAL A 151 7.12 7.97 12.66
C VAL A 151 5.83 8.74 12.40
N ASP A 152 5.21 9.30 13.44
CA ASP A 152 4.02 10.13 13.33
C ASP A 152 4.24 11.32 12.37
N ARG A 153 5.33 12.06 12.54
CA ARG A 153 5.73 13.14 11.62
C ARG A 153 6.12 12.65 10.22
N ALA A 154 6.70 11.45 10.12
CA ALA A 154 7.05 10.87 8.83
C ALA A 154 5.80 10.54 8.01
N ILE A 155 4.75 10.03 8.65
CA ILE A 155 3.46 9.78 8.02
C ILE A 155 2.89 11.08 7.47
N ASP A 156 2.89 12.18 8.24
CA ASP A 156 2.39 13.47 7.75
C ASP A 156 3.14 13.94 6.50
N ARG A 157 4.48 13.85 6.51
CA ARG A 157 5.30 14.22 5.34
C ARG A 157 4.96 13.34 4.13
N LEU A 158 4.77 12.03 4.36
CA LEU A 158 4.43 11.11 3.26
C LEU A 158 3.04 11.38 2.70
N VAL A 159 2.05 11.69 3.55
CA VAL A 159 0.71 12.10 3.12
C VAL A 159 0.80 13.33 2.20
N GLU A 160 1.53 14.38 2.59
CA GLU A 160 1.73 15.55 1.74
C GLU A 160 2.40 15.20 0.40
N THR A 161 3.43 14.35 0.44
CA THR A 161 4.14 13.89 -0.76
C THR A 161 3.20 13.13 -1.71
N LEU A 162 2.38 12.24 -1.17
CA LEU A 162 1.43 11.46 -1.95
C LEU A 162 0.37 12.35 -2.59
N PHE A 163 -0.21 13.30 -1.85
CA PHE A 163 -1.18 14.25 -2.42
C PHE A 163 -0.56 15.10 -3.53
N ALA A 164 0.67 15.57 -3.38
CA ALA A 164 1.38 16.31 -4.43
C ALA A 164 1.54 15.47 -5.71
N ARG A 165 1.99 14.21 -5.60
CA ARG A 165 2.13 13.28 -6.73
C ARG A 165 0.78 12.97 -7.40
N LEU A 166 -0.26 12.77 -6.61
CA LEU A 166 -1.60 12.51 -7.13
C LEU A 166 -2.15 13.72 -7.92
N ALA A 167 -1.85 14.94 -7.47
CA ALA A 167 -2.24 16.15 -8.19
C ALA A 167 -1.52 16.30 -9.53
N GLU A 168 -0.23 15.93 -9.61
CA GLU A 168 0.56 15.96 -10.85
C GLU A 168 0.12 14.88 -11.86
N ALA A 169 -0.37 13.74 -11.37
CA ALA A 169 -0.81 12.62 -12.20
C ALA A 169 -2.18 12.83 -12.86
N VAL A 170 -2.93 13.88 -12.47
CA VAL A 170 -4.17 14.28 -13.12
C VAL A 170 -3.81 15.21 -14.29
N PRO A 171 -3.93 14.78 -15.57
CA PRO A 171 -3.72 15.71 -16.69
C PRO A 171 -4.70 16.87 -16.57
N ASN A 172 -4.21 18.11 -16.67
CA ASN A 172 -5.03 19.31 -16.81
C ASN A 172 -5.95 19.16 -18.02
N GLY A 173 -7.18 18.77 -17.82
CA GLY A 173 -8.15 18.65 -18.91
C GLY A 173 -9.28 17.70 -18.64
N SER A 174 -10.14 18.04 -17.71
CA SER A 174 -11.60 17.83 -17.75
C SER A 174 -12.20 18.19 -16.39
N LEU A 175 -12.46 19.46 -16.23
CA LEU A 175 -13.58 19.89 -15.39
C LEU A 175 -14.84 19.77 -16.26
N PRO A 176 -15.91 19.16 -15.74
CA PRO A 176 -17.20 19.16 -16.41
C PRO A 176 -17.80 20.56 -16.50
#